data_6f422e1201f57acf7dd6a95c7959f6ce
#
_entry.id   6f422e1201f57acf7dd6a95c7959f6ce
#
_cell.length_a   1.000
_cell.length_b   1.000
_cell.length_c   1.000
_cell.angle_alpha   90.00
_cell.angle_beta   90.00
_cell.angle_gamma   90.00
#
_symmetry.space_group_name_H-M   'P 1'
#
loop_
_entity.id
_entity.type
_entity.pdbx_description
1 polymer ?
#
loop_
_entity_poly.entity_id
_entity_poly.type
_entity_poly.pdbx_seq_one_letter_code
_entity_poly.pdbx_strand_id
1 'polypeptide(L)'
;ARRTRLVAERDDANDFTYQDRPEFMIIKTATVEDQLAGQKNLFEARKRSLVRELEQLSEQQSQIERQIEGAESQQVSFEKQLTLIEQELADVQSLFDKGLVETTRLLALQRQQASLEGEIGRLTSSIAESAARISGLAIEALRLADARREAAITQLRDIQYSEIELKERRLSLIERLSRLDIRAPVNGIVFDSRVLA
;
A
#
# COMPACT_ATOMS: atom_id res chain seq x y z
N ALA A 1 -12.62 3.98 -21.07
CA ALA A 1 -12.96 4.25 -19.68
C ALA A 1 -12.28 3.26 -18.71
N ARG A 2 -12.63 1.95 -18.74
CA ARG A 2 -12.08 0.96 -17.78
C ARG A 2 -10.56 0.82 -17.88
N ARG A 3 -9.99 0.75 -19.10
CA ARG A 3 -8.54 0.70 -19.33
C ARG A 3 -7.84 1.94 -18.76
N THR A 4 -8.38 3.13 -19.03
CA THR A 4 -7.79 4.41 -18.58
C THR A 4 -7.74 4.48 -17.06
N ARG A 5 -8.82 4.05 -16.36
CA ARG A 5 -8.86 3.95 -14.92
C ARG A 5 -7.76 3.01 -14.38
N LEU A 6 -7.63 1.82 -14.96
CA LEU A 6 -6.65 0.83 -14.52
C LEU A 6 -5.20 1.27 -14.78
N VAL A 7 -4.95 2.02 -15.86
CA VAL A 7 -3.64 2.66 -16.09
C VAL A 7 -3.35 3.67 -14.98
N ALA A 8 -4.33 4.51 -14.62
CA ALA A 8 -4.17 5.46 -13.52
C ALA A 8 -3.95 4.76 -12.17
N GLU A 9 -4.65 3.64 -11.90
CA GLU A 9 -4.43 2.84 -10.69
C GLU A 9 -3.05 2.17 -10.66
N ARG A 10 -2.54 1.70 -11.81
CA ARG A 10 -1.19 1.13 -11.92
C ARG A 10 -0.10 2.17 -11.66
N ASP A 11 -0.27 3.35 -12.24
CA ASP A 11 0.72 4.44 -12.21
C ASP A 11 0.56 5.34 -10.98
N ASP A 12 -0.36 4.99 -10.07
CA ASP A 12 -0.73 5.74 -8.87
C ASP A 12 -1.04 7.22 -9.16
N ALA A 13 -1.72 7.46 -10.28
CA ALA A 13 -2.08 8.79 -10.69
C ALA A 13 -3.14 9.41 -9.77
N ASN A 14 -3.10 10.74 -9.66
CA ASN A 14 -4.08 11.46 -8.83
C ASN A 14 -5.48 11.51 -9.44
N ASP A 15 -5.56 11.48 -10.75
CA ASP A 15 -6.81 11.47 -11.53
C ASP A 15 -6.59 10.70 -12.83
N PHE A 16 -7.67 10.33 -13.53
CA PHE A 16 -7.56 9.81 -14.87
C PHE A 16 -8.40 10.67 -15.83
N THR A 17 -7.77 11.04 -16.94
CA THR A 17 -8.44 11.79 -18.00
C THR A 17 -8.75 10.84 -19.13
N TYR A 18 -10.02 10.79 -19.53
CA TYR A 18 -10.44 10.04 -20.71
C TYR A 18 -10.24 10.93 -21.94
N GLN A 19 -9.43 10.48 -22.87
CA GLN A 19 -9.34 11.09 -24.18
C GLN A 19 -10.42 10.49 -25.08
N ASP A 20 -11.29 11.34 -25.57
CA ASP A 20 -12.36 10.94 -26.49
C ASP A 20 -11.72 10.42 -27.79
N ARG A 21 -12.13 9.23 -28.23
CA ARG A 21 -11.68 8.67 -29.49
C ARG A 21 -12.78 8.84 -30.53
N PRO A 22 -12.51 9.53 -31.64
CA PRO A 22 -13.53 9.81 -32.69
C PRO A 22 -14.17 8.53 -33.24
N GLU A 23 -13.55 7.37 -33.06
CA GLU A 23 -14.06 6.07 -33.50
C GLU A 23 -15.35 5.63 -32.77
N PHE A 24 -15.72 6.25 -31.67
CA PHE A 24 -16.91 5.92 -30.85
C PHE A 24 -18.05 6.90 -30.96
N MET A 25 -17.99 7.86 -31.89
CA MET A 25 -19.07 8.87 -32.11
C MET A 25 -20.44 8.26 -32.51
N ILE A 26 -20.49 6.97 -32.81
CA ILE A 26 -21.71 6.23 -33.17
C ILE A 26 -22.51 5.80 -31.91
N ILE A 27 -21.89 5.79 -30.74
CA ILE A 27 -22.54 5.40 -29.48
C ILE A 27 -23.20 6.62 -28.86
N LYS A 28 -24.44 6.46 -28.36
CA LYS A 28 -25.17 7.55 -27.67
C LYS A 28 -24.30 8.16 -26.58
N THR A 29 -24.04 9.43 -26.65
CA THR A 29 -23.18 10.21 -25.72
C THR A 29 -23.54 9.98 -24.26
N ALA A 30 -24.84 9.93 -23.93
CA ALA A 30 -25.31 9.67 -22.56
C ALA A 30 -24.83 8.35 -21.98
N THR A 31 -24.79 7.26 -22.77
CA THR A 31 -24.31 5.94 -22.29
C THR A 31 -22.79 5.95 -22.03
N VAL A 32 -22.02 6.72 -22.79
CA VAL A 32 -20.58 6.88 -22.61
C VAL A 32 -20.30 7.70 -21.36
N GLU A 33 -21.04 8.80 -21.17
CA GLU A 33 -20.92 9.67 -19.99
C GLU A 33 -21.24 8.91 -18.69
N ASP A 34 -22.32 8.12 -18.66
CA ASP A 34 -22.65 7.27 -17.51
C ASP A 34 -21.56 6.26 -17.19
N GLN A 35 -20.99 5.62 -18.21
CA GLN A 35 -19.87 4.70 -18.06
C GLN A 35 -18.60 5.39 -17.54
N LEU A 36 -18.31 6.59 -18.00
CA LEU A 36 -17.18 7.40 -17.52
C LEU A 36 -17.38 7.82 -16.09
N ALA A 37 -18.56 8.33 -15.73
CA ALA A 37 -18.90 8.71 -14.37
C ALA A 37 -18.78 7.51 -13.41
N GLY A 38 -19.31 6.34 -13.81
CA GLY A 38 -19.18 5.11 -13.03
C GLY A 38 -17.73 4.68 -12.80
N GLN A 39 -16.87 4.79 -13.83
CA GLN A 39 -15.44 4.46 -13.68
C GLN A 39 -14.71 5.51 -12.82
N LYS A 40 -15.07 6.78 -12.90
CA LYS A 40 -14.49 7.83 -12.05
C LYS A 40 -14.87 7.61 -10.59
N ASN A 41 -16.13 7.38 -10.30
CA ASN A 41 -16.60 7.09 -8.95
C ASN A 41 -15.90 5.85 -8.35
N LEU A 42 -15.70 4.81 -9.15
CA LEU A 42 -14.99 3.60 -8.71
C LEU A 42 -13.51 3.89 -8.43
N PHE A 43 -12.83 4.67 -9.28
CA PHE A 43 -11.46 5.11 -9.06
C PHE A 43 -11.31 5.87 -7.75
N GLU A 44 -12.15 6.89 -7.54
CA GLU A 44 -12.14 7.72 -6.34
C GLU A 44 -12.47 6.90 -5.08
N ALA A 45 -13.44 5.98 -5.17
CA ALA A 45 -13.79 5.11 -4.04
C ALA A 45 -12.62 4.22 -3.63
N ARG A 46 -11.95 3.59 -4.61
CA ARG A 46 -10.78 2.74 -4.36
C ARG A 46 -9.58 3.54 -3.84
N LYS A 47 -9.36 4.75 -4.38
CA LYS A 47 -8.31 5.64 -3.89
C LYS A 47 -8.56 6.04 -2.45
N ARG A 48 -9.79 6.47 -2.11
CA ARG A 48 -10.17 6.80 -0.73
C ARG A 48 -10.06 5.61 0.22
N SER A 49 -10.34 4.38 -0.25
CA SER A 49 -10.15 3.18 0.58
C SER A 49 -8.69 2.98 0.92
N LEU A 50 -7.81 3.01 -0.10
CA LEU A 50 -6.36 2.88 0.10
C LEU A 50 -5.81 3.93 1.06
N VAL A 51 -6.18 5.20 0.84
CA VAL A 51 -5.71 6.31 1.71
C VAL A 51 -6.10 6.06 3.16
N ARG A 52 -7.36 5.68 3.42
CA ARG A 52 -7.81 5.38 4.78
C ARG A 52 -7.09 4.19 5.42
N GLU A 53 -6.80 3.15 4.66
CA GLU A 53 -6.05 1.99 5.14
C GLU A 53 -4.60 2.37 5.48
N LEU A 54 -3.96 3.20 4.64
CA LEU A 54 -2.62 3.73 4.92
C LEU A 54 -2.61 4.69 6.12
N GLU A 55 -3.60 5.56 6.26
CA GLU A 55 -3.78 6.44 7.41
C GLU A 55 -3.97 5.63 8.69
N GLN A 56 -4.73 4.55 8.67
CA GLN A 56 -4.89 3.66 9.80
C GLN A 56 -3.58 3.02 10.24
N LEU A 57 -2.75 2.53 9.27
CA LEU A 57 -1.44 1.97 9.57
C LEU A 57 -0.49 3.03 10.14
N SER A 58 -0.51 4.25 9.58
CA SER A 58 0.27 5.38 10.08
C SER A 58 -0.11 5.80 11.51
N GLU A 59 -1.41 5.79 11.83
CA GLU A 59 -1.85 6.08 13.22
C GLU A 59 -1.40 4.98 14.20
N GLN A 60 -1.44 3.71 13.78
CA GLN A 60 -0.89 2.61 14.58
C GLN A 60 0.62 2.76 14.81
N GLN A 61 1.38 3.18 13.78
CA GLN A 61 2.81 3.49 13.94
C GLN A 61 3.02 4.59 14.96
N SER A 62 2.30 5.71 14.83
CA SER A 62 2.40 6.84 15.76
C SER A 62 2.03 6.47 17.20
N GLN A 63 1.09 5.55 17.38
CA GLN A 63 0.76 5.04 18.71
C GLN A 63 1.92 4.24 19.33
N ILE A 64 2.59 3.39 18.53
CA ILE A 64 3.74 2.61 18.99
C ILE A 64 4.95 3.52 19.24
N GLU A 65 5.16 4.56 18.42
CA GLU A 65 6.21 5.56 18.63
C GLU A 65 6.04 6.26 19.99
N ARG A 66 4.83 6.67 20.34
CA ARG A 66 4.55 7.24 21.67
C ARG A 66 4.79 6.25 22.82
N GLN A 67 4.58 4.95 22.60
CA GLN A 67 4.91 3.92 23.59
C GLN A 67 6.44 3.77 23.76
N ILE A 68 7.20 3.82 22.66
CA ILE A 68 8.67 3.83 22.69
C ILE A 68 9.19 5.03 23.48
N GLU A 69 8.70 6.24 23.18
CA GLU A 69 9.09 7.47 23.86
C GLU A 69 8.84 7.39 25.38
N GLY A 70 7.69 6.82 25.77
CA GLY A 70 7.38 6.57 27.18
C GLY A 70 8.33 5.58 27.84
N ALA A 71 8.69 4.49 27.13
CA ALA A 71 9.63 3.48 27.61
C ALA A 71 11.07 4.03 27.71
N GLU A 72 11.50 4.82 26.72
CA GLU A 72 12.80 5.50 26.73
C GLU A 72 12.92 6.49 27.92
N SER A 73 11.85 7.25 28.17
CA SER A 73 11.80 8.16 29.34
C SER A 73 11.93 7.42 30.66
N GLN A 74 11.31 6.23 30.79
CA GLN A 74 11.46 5.38 31.95
C GLN A 74 12.88 4.81 32.05
N GLN A 75 13.46 4.36 30.92
CA GLN A 75 14.82 3.86 30.86
C GLN A 75 15.82 4.90 31.35
N VAL A 76 15.74 6.14 30.85
CA VAL A 76 16.58 7.25 31.32
C VAL A 76 16.43 7.50 32.83
N SER A 77 15.23 7.33 33.38
CA SER A 77 15.00 7.46 34.82
C SER A 77 15.69 6.36 35.62
N PHE A 78 15.63 5.11 35.17
CA PHE A 78 16.33 3.98 35.80
C PHE A 78 17.84 4.09 35.65
N GLU A 79 18.35 4.55 34.52
CA GLU A 79 19.79 4.79 34.31
C GLU A 79 20.33 5.85 35.30
N LYS A 80 19.56 6.92 35.55
CA LYS A 80 19.93 7.91 36.59
C LYS A 80 19.92 7.31 37.99
N GLN A 81 18.94 6.45 38.32
CA GLN A 81 18.91 5.76 39.58
C GLN A 81 20.07 4.80 39.73
N LEU A 82 20.40 4.07 38.66
CA LEU A 82 21.54 3.16 38.61
C LEU A 82 22.85 3.90 38.90
N THR A 83 23.06 5.06 38.25
CA THR A 83 24.25 5.89 38.49
C THR A 83 24.37 6.31 39.96
N LEU A 84 23.25 6.68 40.60
CA LEU A 84 23.27 7.06 42.02
C LEU A 84 23.58 5.84 42.93
N ILE A 85 23.00 4.70 42.64
CA ILE A 85 23.28 3.45 43.38
C ILE A 85 24.74 3.01 43.20
N GLU A 86 25.31 3.13 42.01
CA GLU A 86 26.72 2.85 41.75
C GLU A 86 27.65 3.75 42.56
N GLN A 87 27.32 5.05 42.66
CA GLN A 87 28.07 5.96 43.54
C GLN A 87 27.96 5.59 45.02
N GLU A 88 26.73 5.32 45.53
CA GLU A 88 26.51 4.88 46.90
C GLU A 88 27.23 3.55 47.19
N LEU A 89 27.23 2.61 46.23
CA LEU A 89 27.88 1.33 46.33
C LEU A 89 29.41 1.47 46.42
N ALA A 90 30.00 2.38 45.63
CA ALA A 90 31.45 2.67 45.72
C ALA A 90 31.84 3.23 47.07
N ASP A 91 31.04 4.16 47.63
CA ASP A 91 31.27 4.74 48.96
C ASP A 91 31.13 3.68 50.06
N VAL A 92 30.05 2.88 50.02
CA VAL A 92 29.80 1.82 51.02
C VAL A 92 30.87 0.72 50.93
N GLN A 93 31.34 0.35 49.73
CA GLN A 93 32.43 -0.58 49.52
C GLN A 93 33.73 -0.09 50.19
N SER A 94 34.07 1.19 50.02
CA SER A 94 35.24 1.81 50.69
C SER A 94 35.14 1.78 52.22
N LEU A 95 33.94 1.97 52.79
CA LEU A 95 33.69 1.88 54.22
C LEU A 95 33.71 0.44 54.73
N PHE A 96 33.21 -0.51 53.95
CA PHE A 96 33.23 -1.95 54.23
C PHE A 96 34.66 -2.46 54.31
N ASP A 97 35.52 -2.07 53.38
CA ASP A 97 36.95 -2.45 53.38
C ASP A 97 37.70 -1.94 54.60
N LYS A 98 37.18 -0.85 55.23
CA LYS A 98 37.69 -0.31 56.51
C LYS A 98 37.03 -0.94 57.75
N GLY A 99 36.11 -1.89 57.58
CA GLY A 99 35.38 -2.55 58.66
C GLY A 99 34.32 -1.67 59.34
N LEU A 100 33.89 -0.59 58.68
CA LEU A 100 32.96 0.42 59.27
C LEU A 100 31.48 0.18 58.92
N VAL A 101 31.18 -0.76 58.01
CA VAL A 101 29.80 -1.04 57.54
C VAL A 101 29.61 -2.57 57.48
N GLU A 102 28.37 -3.01 57.75
CA GLU A 102 28.00 -4.43 57.70
C GLU A 102 27.84 -4.95 56.27
N THR A 103 28.17 -6.21 56.02
CA THR A 103 27.99 -6.91 54.73
C THR A 103 26.54 -6.82 54.21
N THR A 104 25.56 -6.83 55.14
CA THR A 104 24.14 -6.74 54.78
C THR A 104 23.79 -5.47 54.01
N ARG A 105 24.41 -4.33 54.32
CA ARG A 105 24.19 -3.06 53.58
C ARG A 105 24.76 -3.12 52.18
N LEU A 106 26.00 -3.65 52.02
CA LEU A 106 26.61 -3.80 50.71
C LEU A 106 25.79 -4.72 49.79
N LEU A 107 25.38 -5.89 50.32
CA LEU A 107 24.57 -6.84 49.55
C LEU A 107 23.17 -6.27 49.20
N ALA A 108 22.60 -5.38 50.02
CA ALA A 108 21.34 -4.72 49.72
C ALA A 108 21.46 -3.80 48.49
N LEU A 109 22.54 -2.99 48.42
CA LEU A 109 22.79 -2.09 47.29
C LEU A 109 23.09 -2.87 46.01
N GLN A 110 23.90 -3.98 46.09
CA GLN A 110 24.17 -4.85 44.95
C GLN A 110 22.88 -5.46 44.39
N ARG A 111 21.95 -5.90 45.23
CA ARG A 111 20.64 -6.39 44.78
C ARG A 111 19.84 -5.32 44.13
N GLN A 112 19.88 -4.09 44.64
CA GLN A 112 19.17 -2.96 44.06
C GLN A 112 19.75 -2.57 42.69
N GLN A 113 21.07 -2.55 42.55
CA GLN A 113 21.78 -2.39 41.28
C GLN A 113 21.30 -3.42 40.25
N ALA A 114 21.42 -4.72 40.59
CA ALA A 114 21.02 -5.82 39.71
C ALA A 114 19.51 -5.73 39.31
N SER A 115 18.63 -5.24 40.22
CA SER A 115 17.24 -5.03 39.93
C SER A 115 17.02 -3.90 38.89
N LEU A 116 17.75 -2.78 39.03
CA LEU A 116 17.67 -1.66 38.09
C LEU A 116 18.22 -2.03 36.71
N GLU A 117 19.36 -2.77 36.67
CA GLU A 117 19.91 -3.31 35.41
C GLU A 117 18.92 -4.24 34.72
N GLY A 118 18.21 -5.07 35.46
CA GLY A 118 17.17 -5.95 34.95
C GLY A 118 15.99 -5.17 34.36
N GLU A 119 15.56 -4.08 35.01
CA GLU A 119 14.47 -3.21 34.49
C GLU A 119 14.90 -2.45 33.21
N ILE A 120 16.15 -1.96 33.17
CA ILE A 120 16.72 -1.33 31.96
C ILE A 120 16.76 -2.34 30.81
N GLY A 121 17.23 -3.57 31.07
CA GLY A 121 17.26 -4.65 30.07
C GLY A 121 15.87 -5.00 29.55
N ARG A 122 14.86 -5.05 30.42
CA ARG A 122 13.46 -5.29 30.04
C ARG A 122 12.90 -4.18 29.16
N LEU A 123 13.16 -2.90 29.49
CA LEU A 123 12.73 -1.76 28.68
C LEU A 123 13.42 -1.74 27.31
N THR A 124 14.73 -1.97 27.29
CA THR A 124 15.50 -2.08 26.03
C THR A 124 14.88 -3.13 25.09
N SER A 125 14.56 -4.30 25.62
CA SER A 125 13.91 -5.37 24.84
C SER A 125 12.51 -4.96 24.35
N SER A 126 11.72 -4.29 25.19
CA SER A 126 10.39 -3.79 24.84
C SER A 126 10.43 -2.72 23.75
N ILE A 127 11.42 -1.81 23.79
CA ILE A 127 11.67 -0.80 22.76
C ILE A 127 12.02 -1.48 21.42
N ALA A 128 12.94 -2.44 21.45
CA ALA A 128 13.33 -3.19 20.26
C ALA A 128 12.17 -3.96 19.63
N GLU A 129 11.32 -4.59 20.44
CA GLU A 129 10.12 -5.27 19.98
C GLU A 129 9.13 -4.28 19.33
N SER A 130 8.92 -3.12 19.95
CA SER A 130 8.05 -2.06 19.42
C SER A 130 8.58 -1.49 18.10
N ALA A 131 9.89 -1.28 17.98
CA ALA A 131 10.53 -0.86 16.73
C ALA A 131 10.36 -1.91 15.61
N ALA A 132 10.45 -3.19 15.94
CA ALA A 132 10.18 -4.28 14.98
C ALA A 132 8.73 -4.28 14.52
N ARG A 133 7.77 -3.97 15.39
CA ARG A 133 6.34 -3.81 15.01
C ARG A 133 6.13 -2.65 14.05
N ILE A 134 6.78 -1.50 14.25
CA ILE A 134 6.74 -0.35 13.32
C ILE A 134 7.24 -0.79 11.94
N SER A 135 8.36 -1.51 11.89
CA SER A 135 8.91 -2.05 10.63
C SER A 135 7.91 -2.99 9.93
N GLY A 136 7.20 -3.82 10.69
CA GLY A 136 6.15 -4.69 10.18
C GLY A 136 4.98 -3.90 9.56
N LEU A 137 4.52 -2.83 10.20
CA LEU A 137 3.47 -1.96 9.67
C LEU A 137 3.91 -1.21 8.39
N ALA A 138 5.18 -0.78 8.33
CA ALA A 138 5.74 -0.17 7.12
C ALA A 138 5.75 -1.16 5.94
N ILE A 139 6.13 -2.42 6.17
CA ILE A 139 6.06 -3.48 5.15
C ILE A 139 4.61 -3.72 4.71
N GLU A 140 3.66 -3.72 5.63
CA GLU A 140 2.24 -3.92 5.31
C GLU A 140 1.69 -2.77 4.46
N ALA A 141 2.09 -1.52 4.73
CA ALA A 141 1.72 -0.37 3.91
C ALA A 141 2.24 -0.50 2.47
N LEU A 142 3.49 -0.96 2.28
CA LEU A 142 4.05 -1.24 0.96
C LEU A 142 3.30 -2.38 0.24
N ARG A 143 3.01 -3.46 0.94
CA ARG A 143 2.22 -4.58 0.40
C ARG A 143 0.86 -4.16 -0.11
N LEU A 144 0.17 -3.29 0.63
CA LEU A 144 -1.15 -2.80 0.25
C LEU A 144 -1.10 -2.00 -1.07
N ALA A 145 -0.09 -1.13 -1.22
CA ALA A 145 0.14 -0.37 -2.46
C ALA A 145 0.49 -1.29 -3.64
N ASP A 146 1.38 -2.27 -3.42
CA ASP A 146 1.80 -3.20 -4.45
C ASP A 146 0.67 -4.15 -4.88
N ALA A 147 -0.12 -4.66 -3.96
CA ALA A 147 -1.28 -5.50 -4.25
C ALA A 147 -2.30 -4.78 -5.14
N ARG A 148 -2.54 -3.50 -4.88
CA ARG A 148 -3.41 -2.67 -5.73
C ARG A 148 -2.84 -2.52 -7.14
N ARG A 149 -1.54 -2.24 -7.26
CA ARG A 149 -0.84 -2.12 -8.55
C ARG A 149 -0.89 -3.43 -9.34
N GLU A 150 -0.62 -4.55 -8.69
CA GLU A 150 -0.67 -5.89 -9.30
C GLU A 150 -2.08 -6.24 -9.78
N ALA A 151 -3.10 -5.96 -8.98
CA ALA A 151 -4.50 -6.15 -9.38
C ALA A 151 -4.86 -5.30 -10.61
N ALA A 152 -4.38 -4.06 -10.69
CA ALA A 152 -4.58 -3.20 -11.86
C ALA A 152 -3.87 -3.74 -13.10
N ILE A 153 -2.64 -4.21 -12.98
CA ILE A 153 -1.86 -4.82 -14.08
C ILE A 153 -2.55 -6.08 -14.60
N THR A 154 -3.01 -6.95 -13.72
CA THR A 154 -3.71 -8.19 -14.09
C THR A 154 -4.99 -7.87 -14.86
N GLN A 155 -5.83 -6.96 -14.34
CA GLN A 155 -7.04 -6.54 -15.04
C GLN A 155 -6.77 -5.80 -16.36
N LEU A 156 -5.65 -5.06 -16.47
CA LEU A 156 -5.24 -4.44 -17.74
C LEU A 156 -4.91 -5.49 -18.79
N ARG A 157 -4.24 -6.56 -18.42
CA ARG A 157 -3.92 -7.67 -19.32
C ARG A 157 -5.20 -8.32 -19.86
N ASP A 158 -6.16 -8.60 -19.00
CA ASP A 158 -7.45 -9.18 -19.40
C ASP A 158 -8.20 -8.30 -20.38
N ILE A 159 -8.20 -6.97 -20.13
CA ILE A 159 -8.82 -6.00 -21.04
C ILE A 159 -8.09 -5.96 -22.39
N GLN A 160 -6.76 -6.03 -22.39
CA GLN A 160 -5.99 -6.04 -23.64
C GLN A 160 -6.33 -7.23 -24.52
N TYR A 161 -6.49 -8.42 -23.93
CA TYR A 161 -6.95 -9.60 -24.69
C TYR A 161 -8.34 -9.39 -25.27
N SER A 162 -9.28 -8.89 -24.45
CA SER A 162 -10.64 -8.58 -24.92
C SER A 162 -10.66 -7.49 -26.01
N GLU A 163 -9.80 -6.47 -25.90
CA GLU A 163 -9.67 -5.42 -26.92
C GLU A 163 -9.16 -5.99 -28.27
N ILE A 164 -8.21 -6.92 -28.23
CA ILE A 164 -7.69 -7.59 -29.44
C ILE A 164 -8.80 -8.41 -30.08
N GLU A 165 -9.48 -9.26 -29.32
CA GLU A 165 -10.59 -10.08 -29.82
C GLU A 165 -11.69 -9.23 -30.49
N LEU A 166 -12.10 -8.16 -29.82
CA LEU A 166 -13.11 -7.23 -30.35
C LEU A 166 -12.65 -6.50 -31.63
N LYS A 167 -11.38 -6.15 -31.72
CA LYS A 167 -10.80 -5.56 -32.92
C LYS A 167 -10.83 -6.53 -34.10
N GLU A 168 -10.40 -7.76 -33.91
CA GLU A 168 -10.46 -8.81 -34.93
C GLU A 168 -11.89 -9.07 -35.39
N ARG A 169 -12.82 -9.17 -34.44
CA ARG A 169 -14.25 -9.33 -34.76
C ARG A 169 -14.81 -8.14 -35.56
N ARG A 170 -14.42 -6.91 -35.18
CA ARG A 170 -14.80 -5.70 -35.91
C ARG A 170 -14.27 -5.73 -37.35
N LEU A 171 -13.00 -6.07 -37.55
CA LEU A 171 -12.40 -6.17 -38.88
C LEU A 171 -13.13 -7.20 -39.75
N SER A 172 -13.41 -8.39 -39.21
CA SER A 172 -14.18 -9.43 -39.92
C SER A 172 -15.60 -8.95 -40.30
N LEU A 173 -16.27 -8.22 -39.42
CA LEU A 173 -17.59 -7.67 -39.73
C LEU A 173 -17.55 -6.56 -40.78
N ILE A 174 -16.55 -5.68 -40.76
CA ILE A 174 -16.34 -4.66 -41.78
C ILE A 174 -16.10 -5.31 -43.16
N GLU A 175 -15.27 -6.35 -43.21
CA GLU A 175 -15.01 -7.09 -44.42
C GLU A 175 -16.29 -7.77 -44.95
N ARG A 176 -17.09 -8.39 -44.09
CA ARG A 176 -18.40 -8.97 -44.50
C ARG A 176 -19.34 -7.89 -45.02
N LEU A 177 -19.40 -6.74 -44.37
CA LEU A 177 -20.24 -5.60 -44.81
C LEU A 177 -19.78 -5.10 -46.19
N SER A 178 -18.46 -5.01 -46.47
CA SER A 178 -17.96 -4.56 -47.76
C SER A 178 -18.30 -5.54 -48.92
N ARG A 179 -18.50 -6.82 -48.59
CA ARG A 179 -18.90 -7.85 -49.55
C ARG A 179 -20.42 -7.88 -49.80
N LEU A 180 -21.22 -7.20 -49.02
CA LEU A 180 -22.66 -7.09 -49.28
C LEU A 180 -22.98 -6.16 -50.45
N ASP A 181 -22.10 -5.21 -50.72
CA ASP A 181 -22.23 -4.27 -51.84
C ASP A 181 -21.62 -4.93 -53.10
N ILE A 182 -22.39 -5.68 -53.85
CA ILE A 182 -21.97 -6.29 -55.12
C ILE A 182 -22.04 -5.21 -56.22
N ARG A 183 -20.88 -4.66 -56.57
CA ARG A 183 -20.76 -3.64 -57.62
C ARG A 183 -20.21 -4.25 -58.89
N ALA A 184 -20.74 -3.82 -60.04
CA ALA A 184 -20.17 -4.20 -61.31
C ALA A 184 -18.72 -3.70 -61.44
N PRO A 185 -17.76 -4.54 -61.81
CA PRO A 185 -16.33 -4.18 -61.91
C PRO A 185 -16.06 -3.16 -63.03
N VAL A 186 -16.95 -3.09 -64.02
CA VAL A 186 -16.87 -2.15 -65.15
C VAL A 186 -18.30 -1.63 -65.51
N ASN A 187 -18.33 -0.48 -66.13
CA ASN A 187 -19.57 0.03 -66.70
C ASN A 187 -20.02 -0.85 -67.86
N GLY A 188 -21.21 -1.42 -67.76
CA GLY A 188 -21.72 -2.34 -68.78
C GLY A 188 -23.24 -2.54 -68.64
N ILE A 189 -23.85 -3.25 -69.58
CA ILE A 189 -25.23 -3.68 -69.55
C ILE A 189 -25.28 -5.09 -68.96
N VAL A 190 -26.13 -5.27 -67.95
CA VAL A 190 -26.34 -6.59 -67.35
C VAL A 190 -27.14 -7.45 -68.30
N PHE A 191 -26.52 -8.51 -68.80
CA PHE A 191 -27.17 -9.48 -69.65
C PHE A 191 -27.37 -10.79 -68.87
N ASP A 192 -28.61 -11.28 -68.79
CA ASP A 192 -29.01 -12.55 -68.17
C ASP A 192 -28.55 -12.72 -66.71
N SER A 193 -29.16 -11.99 -65.74
CA SER A 193 -28.95 -12.21 -64.31
C SER A 193 -29.87 -13.33 -63.82
N ARG A 194 -29.31 -14.50 -63.51
CA ARG A 194 -30.01 -15.55 -62.76
C ARG A 194 -29.79 -15.36 -61.26
N VAL A 195 -30.78 -14.82 -60.55
CA VAL A 195 -30.80 -14.83 -59.10
C VAL A 195 -31.21 -16.25 -58.65
N LEU A 196 -30.28 -17.04 -58.22
CA LEU A 196 -30.53 -18.30 -57.51
C LEU A 196 -31.05 -17.95 -56.10
N ALA A 197 -32.28 -18.29 -55.81
CA ALA A 197 -32.92 -18.15 -54.50
C ALA A 197 -32.35 -19.13 -53.48
#